data_d9972f992d2207dca30d6bca9c98ac45
#
_entry.id   d9972f992d2207dca30d6bca9c98ac45
#
_cell.length_a   1.000
_cell.length_b   1.000
_cell.length_c   1.000
_cell.angle_alpha   90.00
_cell.angle_beta   90.00
_cell.angle_gamma   90.00
#
_symmetry.space_group_name_H-M   'P 1'
#
loop_
_entity.id
_entity.type
_entity.pdbx_description
1 polymer ?
#
loop_
_entity_poly.entity_id
_entity_poly.type
_entity_poly.pdbx_seq_one_letter_code
_entity_poly.pdbx_strand_id
1 'polypeptide(L)'
;MNYEFKIIAFTNDPQFSISLTRECNKYGFSLSFIDSESEIINELDDKIISVTLLDLNNFQEDPFQLCETIKTDHGIPVFGVLNKFSKHVQERAKKTGFDLIFTKKMLLRSIREVVIHVSNE
;
A
#
# COMPACT_ATOMS: atom_id res chain seq x y z
N MET A 1 11.06 18.04 9.49
CA MET A 1 11.50 16.67 9.77
C MET A 1 11.18 15.80 8.57
N ASN A 2 12.19 15.20 7.98
CA ASN A 2 12.01 14.33 6.83
C ASN A 2 11.73 12.92 7.34
N TYR A 3 10.51 12.44 7.06
CA TYR A 3 10.18 11.06 7.35
C TYR A 3 10.75 10.19 6.22
N GLU A 4 11.66 9.31 6.55
CA GLU A 4 12.10 8.29 5.60
C GLU A 4 11.06 7.19 5.57
N PHE A 5 10.09 7.36 4.70
CA PHE A 5 8.95 6.47 4.54
C PHE A 5 8.73 6.18 3.06
N LYS A 6 8.43 4.93 2.76
CA LYS A 6 8.25 4.49 1.37
C LYS A 6 6.98 3.69 1.20
N ILE A 7 6.24 4.01 0.16
CA ILE A 7 5.07 3.25 -0.25
C ILE A 7 5.43 2.46 -1.52
N ILE A 8 5.23 1.16 -1.48
CA ILE A 8 5.44 0.26 -2.63
C ILE A 8 4.06 -0.13 -3.12
N ALA A 9 3.65 0.37 -4.28
CA ALA A 9 2.28 0.29 -4.75
C ALA A 9 2.12 -0.66 -5.94
N PHE A 10 1.07 -1.49 -5.87
CA PHE A 10 0.63 -2.36 -6.95
C PHE A 10 -0.74 -1.87 -7.41
N THR A 11 -0.80 -1.16 -8.52
CA THR A 11 -2.06 -0.66 -9.08
C THR A 11 -1.96 -0.46 -10.58
N ASN A 12 -3.07 -0.69 -11.28
CA ASN A 12 -3.21 -0.40 -12.71
C ASN A 12 -4.11 0.80 -12.97
N ASP A 13 -4.50 1.52 -11.93
CA ASP A 13 -5.38 2.68 -12.05
C ASP A 13 -4.53 3.93 -12.29
N PRO A 14 -4.51 4.50 -13.54
CA PRO A 14 -3.67 5.67 -13.81
C PRO A 14 -4.07 6.91 -13.01
N GLN A 15 -5.35 7.10 -12.80
CA GLN A 15 -5.88 8.24 -12.05
C GLN A 15 -5.42 8.19 -10.60
N PHE A 16 -5.54 7.02 -9.98
CA PHE A 16 -5.09 6.81 -8.62
C PHE A 16 -3.56 6.97 -8.51
N SER A 17 -2.82 6.44 -9.48
CA SER A 17 -1.36 6.56 -9.50
C SER A 17 -0.90 8.01 -9.52
N ILE A 18 -1.54 8.85 -10.34
CA ILE A 18 -1.24 10.28 -10.42
C ILE A 18 -1.55 10.96 -9.10
N SER A 19 -2.73 10.70 -8.53
CA SER A 19 -3.15 11.31 -7.28
C SER A 19 -2.26 10.88 -6.11
N LEU A 20 -1.88 9.62 -6.06
CA LEU A 20 -1.00 9.09 -5.03
C LEU A 20 0.39 9.73 -5.12
N THR A 21 0.93 9.86 -6.33
CA THR A 21 2.22 10.52 -6.55
C THR A 21 2.19 11.96 -6.05
N ARG A 22 1.11 12.69 -6.34
CA ARG A 22 0.95 14.08 -5.89
C ARG A 22 0.93 14.18 -4.37
N GLU A 23 0.17 13.31 -3.69
CA GLU A 23 0.10 13.34 -2.23
C GLU A 23 1.43 12.93 -1.59
N CYS A 24 2.11 11.94 -2.12
CA CYS A 24 3.42 11.55 -1.61
C CYS A 24 4.45 12.68 -1.77
N ASN A 25 4.46 13.33 -2.92
CA ASN A 25 5.37 14.47 -3.15
C ASN A 25 5.10 15.62 -2.20
N LYS A 26 3.83 15.86 -1.88
CA LYS A 26 3.44 16.94 -0.96
C LYS A 26 4.08 16.77 0.42
N TYR A 27 4.23 15.54 0.89
CA TYR A 27 4.75 15.25 2.23
C TYR A 27 6.19 14.70 2.21
N GLY A 28 6.79 14.58 1.05
CA GLY A 28 8.15 14.05 0.93
C GLY A 28 8.29 12.56 1.13
N PHE A 29 7.22 11.80 0.91
CA PHE A 29 7.26 10.34 1.00
C PHE A 29 7.78 9.73 -0.29
N SER A 30 8.59 8.69 -0.20
CA SER A 30 9.04 7.93 -1.37
C SER A 30 7.92 7.02 -1.86
N LEU A 31 7.84 6.85 -3.17
CA LEU A 31 6.82 6.03 -3.81
C LEU A 31 7.42 5.26 -4.96
N SER A 32 7.17 3.96 -4.99
CA SER A 32 7.56 3.09 -6.10
C SER A 32 6.35 2.31 -6.56
N PHE A 33 6.15 2.23 -7.87
CA PHE A 33 5.14 1.36 -8.48
C PHE A 33 5.82 0.11 -9.01
N ILE A 34 5.31 -1.06 -8.63
CA ILE A 34 5.87 -2.33 -9.09
C ILE A 34 4.76 -3.23 -9.65
N ASP A 35 5.15 -4.16 -10.51
CA ASP A 35 4.22 -5.06 -11.20
C ASP A 35 4.26 -6.49 -10.67
N SER A 36 5.31 -6.85 -9.95
CA SER A 36 5.43 -8.21 -9.41
C SER A 36 6.06 -8.21 -8.03
N GLU A 37 5.73 -9.23 -7.26
CA GLU A 37 6.23 -9.41 -5.90
C GLU A 37 7.76 -9.50 -5.86
N SER A 38 8.38 -10.10 -6.87
CA SER A 38 9.85 -10.26 -6.92
C SER A 38 10.60 -8.92 -6.93
N GLU A 39 9.96 -7.84 -7.32
CA GLU A 39 10.57 -6.51 -7.33
C GLU A 39 10.65 -5.87 -5.95
N ILE A 40 9.89 -6.38 -4.98
CA ILE A 40 9.84 -5.79 -3.63
C ILE A 40 11.22 -5.76 -2.99
N ILE A 41 11.99 -6.82 -3.14
CA ILE A 41 13.30 -6.92 -2.49
C ILE A 41 14.24 -5.79 -2.92
N ASN A 42 14.11 -5.33 -4.17
CA ASN A 42 14.93 -4.23 -4.69
C ASN A 42 14.51 -2.87 -4.12
N GLU A 43 13.30 -2.79 -3.56
CA GLU A 43 12.75 -1.55 -3.03
C GLU A 43 12.93 -1.41 -1.52
N LEU A 44 13.30 -2.50 -0.84
CA LEU A 44 13.48 -2.50 0.61
C LEU A 44 14.82 -1.91 1.00
N ASP A 45 14.81 -1.08 2.05
CA ASP A 45 15.99 -0.47 2.64
C ASP A 45 15.79 -0.50 4.16
N ASP A 46 16.75 -1.08 4.88
CA ASP A 46 16.68 -1.21 6.34
C ASP A 46 16.55 0.13 7.08
N LYS A 47 16.91 1.23 6.42
CA LYS A 47 16.88 2.56 7.00
C LYS A 47 15.55 3.28 6.74
N ILE A 48 14.68 2.69 5.94
CA ILE A 48 13.42 3.32 5.52
C ILE A 48 12.26 2.42 5.93
N ILE A 49 11.26 3.01 6.56
CA ILE A 49 10.02 2.31 6.87
C ILE A 49 9.24 2.15 5.57
N SER A 50 8.93 0.90 5.21
CA SER A 50 8.22 0.59 3.97
C SER A 50 6.88 -0.05 4.25
N VAL A 51 5.88 0.31 3.45
CA VAL A 51 4.58 -0.38 3.44
C VAL A 51 4.24 -0.75 2.00
N THR A 52 3.45 -1.79 1.84
CA THR A 52 2.95 -2.22 0.54
C THR A 52 1.49 -1.79 0.42
N LEU A 53 1.12 -1.28 -0.74
CA LEU A 53 -0.24 -0.85 -1.05
C LEU A 53 -0.76 -1.68 -2.22
N LEU A 54 -1.80 -2.48 -1.99
CA LEU A 54 -2.38 -3.35 -3.00
C LEU A 54 -3.74 -2.82 -3.43
N ASP A 55 -3.90 -2.64 -4.74
CA ASP A 55 -5.19 -2.26 -5.33
C ASP A 55 -6.05 -3.52 -5.47
N LEU A 56 -7.11 -3.59 -4.68
CA LEU A 56 -8.00 -4.76 -4.67
C LEU A 56 -8.89 -4.85 -5.91
N ASN A 57 -8.85 -3.82 -6.76
CA ASN A 57 -9.52 -3.81 -8.07
C ASN A 57 -8.56 -4.17 -9.22
N ASN A 58 -7.33 -4.52 -8.90
CA ASN A 58 -6.36 -4.98 -9.90
C ASN A 58 -6.54 -6.48 -10.12
N PHE A 59 -6.89 -6.87 -11.35
CA PHE A 59 -7.20 -8.27 -11.68
C PHE A 59 -6.04 -9.02 -12.34
N GLN A 60 -4.86 -8.44 -12.48
CA GLN A 60 -3.72 -9.12 -13.07
C GLN A 60 -3.12 -10.17 -12.15
N GLU A 61 -3.11 -9.89 -10.85
CA GLU A 61 -2.68 -10.84 -9.83
C GLU A 61 -3.71 -10.86 -8.70
N ASP A 62 -3.85 -12.01 -8.03
CA ASP A 62 -4.74 -12.11 -6.88
C ASP A 62 -4.13 -11.32 -5.72
N PRO A 63 -4.72 -10.19 -5.33
CA PRO A 63 -4.15 -9.35 -4.27
C PRO A 63 -4.17 -10.03 -2.90
N PHE A 64 -5.05 -10.98 -2.68
CA PHE A 64 -5.11 -11.70 -1.41
C PHE A 64 -3.94 -12.67 -1.28
N GLN A 65 -3.63 -13.41 -2.34
CA GLN A 65 -2.47 -14.27 -2.37
C GLN A 65 -1.18 -13.46 -2.30
N LEU A 66 -1.12 -12.34 -3.01
CA LEU A 66 0.03 -11.44 -2.97
C LEU A 66 0.27 -10.92 -1.56
N CYS A 67 -0.79 -10.55 -0.84
CA CYS A 67 -0.70 -10.14 0.56
C CYS A 67 -0.05 -11.23 1.43
N GLU A 68 -0.51 -12.46 1.30
CA GLU A 68 0.04 -13.58 2.07
C GLU A 68 1.54 -13.75 1.81
N THR A 69 1.94 -13.69 0.54
CA THR A 69 3.34 -13.81 0.14
C THR A 69 4.19 -12.68 0.73
N ILE A 70 3.72 -11.44 0.63
CA ILE A 70 4.43 -10.29 1.15
C ILE A 70 4.60 -10.38 2.67
N LYS A 71 3.55 -10.76 3.38
CA LYS A 71 3.60 -10.90 4.84
C LYS A 71 4.55 -12.01 5.26
N THR A 72 4.53 -13.14 4.54
CA THR A 72 5.37 -14.29 4.84
C THR A 72 6.84 -14.04 4.51
N ASP A 73 7.11 -13.49 3.33
CA ASP A 73 8.48 -13.38 2.81
C ASP A 73 9.20 -12.10 3.27
N HIS A 74 8.46 -11.03 3.50
CA HIS A 74 9.06 -9.71 3.78
C HIS A 74 8.66 -9.13 5.13
N GLY A 75 7.52 -9.53 5.68
CA GLY A 75 7.07 -9.10 6.99
C GLY A 75 6.74 -7.61 7.11
N ILE A 76 6.51 -6.93 5.99
CA ILE A 76 6.15 -5.51 5.99
C ILE A 76 4.64 -5.32 6.02
N PRO A 77 4.14 -4.17 6.51
CA PRO A 77 2.70 -3.91 6.50
C PRO A 77 2.13 -3.91 5.10
N VAL A 78 0.89 -4.41 4.97
CA VAL A 78 0.18 -4.45 3.70
C VAL A 78 -1.15 -3.71 3.87
N PHE A 79 -1.35 -2.67 3.06
CA PHE A 79 -2.60 -1.92 3.01
C PHE A 79 -3.32 -2.26 1.72
N GLY A 80 -4.65 -2.30 1.79
CA GLY A 80 -5.49 -2.51 0.61
C GLY A 80 -6.29 -1.27 0.28
N VAL A 81 -6.50 -1.01 -1.01
CA VAL A 81 -7.39 0.05 -1.48
C VAL A 81 -8.39 -0.50 -2.46
N LEU A 82 -9.59 0.05 -2.45
CA LEU A 82 -10.65 -0.33 -3.38
C LEU A 82 -11.41 0.92 -3.83
N ASN A 83 -12.07 0.81 -4.99
CA ASN A 83 -12.81 1.94 -5.56
C ASN A 83 -14.00 2.32 -4.69
N LYS A 84 -14.76 1.32 -4.24
CA LYS A 84 -15.92 1.51 -3.38
C LYS A 84 -15.84 0.55 -2.20
N PHE A 85 -16.29 1.00 -1.05
CA PHE A 85 -16.34 0.13 0.12
C PHE A 85 -17.19 -1.10 -0.15
N SER A 86 -16.70 -2.27 0.25
CA SER A 86 -17.39 -3.54 0.18
C SER A 86 -17.10 -4.30 1.48
N LYS A 87 -18.15 -4.56 2.24
CA LYS A 87 -18.03 -5.29 3.50
C LYS A 87 -17.43 -6.69 3.27
N HIS A 88 -17.90 -7.36 2.22
CA HIS A 88 -17.42 -8.69 1.87
C HIS A 88 -15.91 -8.70 1.56
N VAL A 89 -15.46 -7.76 0.75
CA VAL A 89 -14.03 -7.62 0.41
C VAL A 89 -13.23 -7.26 1.65
N GLN A 90 -13.73 -6.36 2.47
CA GLN A 90 -13.05 -5.95 3.70
C GLN A 90 -12.87 -7.13 4.66
N GLU A 91 -13.90 -7.93 4.84
CA GLU A 91 -13.81 -9.11 5.72
C GLU A 91 -12.80 -10.13 5.19
N ARG A 92 -12.82 -10.38 3.89
CA ARG A 92 -11.86 -11.28 3.25
C ARG A 92 -10.43 -10.78 3.40
N ALA A 93 -10.21 -9.49 3.17
CA ALA A 93 -8.90 -8.87 3.30
C ALA A 93 -8.37 -8.97 4.74
N LYS A 94 -9.23 -8.72 5.70
CA LYS A 94 -8.88 -8.80 7.11
C LYS A 94 -8.44 -10.22 7.48
N LYS A 95 -9.15 -11.23 7.01
CA LYS A 95 -8.80 -12.64 7.24
C LYS A 95 -7.48 -13.01 6.57
N THR A 96 -7.19 -12.42 5.44
CA THR A 96 -5.96 -12.69 4.68
C THR A 96 -4.71 -12.10 5.36
N GLY A 97 -4.87 -11.03 6.13
CA GLY A 97 -3.76 -10.42 6.85
C GLY A 97 -3.46 -8.98 6.46
N PHE A 98 -4.34 -8.33 5.71
CA PHE A 98 -4.21 -6.90 5.44
C PHE A 98 -4.25 -6.12 6.76
N ASP A 99 -3.32 -5.22 6.92
CA ASP A 99 -3.23 -4.41 8.14
C ASP A 99 -4.29 -3.31 8.18
N LEU A 100 -4.54 -2.66 7.04
CA LEU A 100 -5.56 -1.62 6.90
C LEU A 100 -6.17 -1.70 5.51
N ILE A 101 -7.45 -1.32 5.41
CA ILE A 101 -8.21 -1.28 4.15
C ILE A 101 -8.87 0.08 4.03
N PHE A 102 -8.72 0.71 2.87
CA PHE A 102 -9.27 2.04 2.57
C PHE A 102 -9.98 2.04 1.22
N THR A 103 -10.92 2.94 1.04
CA THR A 103 -11.23 3.35 -0.34
C THR A 103 -10.08 4.22 -0.83
N LYS A 104 -9.89 4.29 -2.15
CA LYS A 104 -8.83 5.12 -2.72
C LYS A 104 -8.96 6.58 -2.28
N LYS A 105 -10.18 7.10 -2.23
CA LYS A 105 -10.46 8.46 -1.74
C LYS A 105 -10.02 8.66 -0.29
N MET A 106 -10.35 7.72 0.57
CA MET A 106 -10.02 7.82 1.99
C MET A 106 -8.51 7.80 2.20
N LEU A 107 -7.81 6.92 1.50
CA LEU A 107 -6.36 6.87 1.61
C LEU A 107 -5.73 8.20 1.19
N LEU A 108 -6.15 8.75 0.05
CA LEU A 108 -5.59 10.00 -0.47
C LEU A 108 -5.82 11.17 0.49
N ARG A 109 -6.94 11.20 1.19
CA ARG A 109 -7.23 12.23 2.19
C ARG A 109 -6.43 12.07 3.47
N SER A 110 -6.05 10.84 3.80
CA SER A 110 -5.50 10.49 5.12
C SER A 110 -4.06 10.04 5.06
N ILE A 111 -3.39 10.19 3.92
CA ILE A 111 -2.07 9.57 3.72
C ILE A 111 -1.06 10.03 4.77
N ARG A 112 -1.06 11.30 5.14
CA ARG A 112 -0.15 11.82 6.16
C ARG A 112 -0.40 11.17 7.52
N GLU A 113 -1.66 11.08 7.92
CA GLU A 113 -2.06 10.48 9.20
C GLU A 113 -1.73 9.00 9.23
N VAL A 114 -1.93 8.29 8.12
CA VAL A 114 -1.60 6.86 8.01
C VAL A 114 -0.10 6.65 8.17
N VAL A 115 0.71 7.46 7.51
CA VAL A 115 2.16 7.37 7.62
C VAL A 115 2.62 7.64 9.05
N ILE A 116 2.07 8.66 9.70
CA ILE A 116 2.40 8.99 11.09
C ILE A 116 2.04 7.81 12.00
N HIS A 117 0.88 7.21 11.82
CA HIS A 117 0.44 6.07 12.61
C HIS A 117 1.40 4.88 12.48
N VAL A 118 1.77 4.53 11.26
CA VAL A 118 2.69 3.42 11.01
C VAL A 118 4.08 3.70 11.57
N SER A 119 4.55 4.94 11.45
CA SER A 119 5.89 5.33 11.91
C SER A 119 6.03 5.32 13.44
N ASN A 120 4.92 5.39 14.16
CA ASN A 120 4.92 5.44 15.62
C ASN A 120 4.65 4.07 16.28
N GLU A 121 4.52 3.04 15.49
CA GLU A 121 4.34 1.69 16.02
C GLU A 121 5.66 1.02 16.41
#